data_abe9f98c9295a9449c93f4915a805bc0
#
_entry.id   abe9f98c9295a9449c93f4915a805bc0
#
_cell.length_a   1.000
_cell.length_b   1.000
_cell.length_c   1.000
_cell.angle_alpha   90.00
_cell.angle_beta   90.00
_cell.angle_gamma   90.00
#
_symmetry.space_group_name_H-M   'P 1'
#
loop_
_entity.id
_entity.type
_entity.pdbx_description
1 polymer ?
#
loop_
_entity_poly.entity_id
_entity_poly.type
_entity_poly.pdbx_seq_one_letter_code
_entity_poly.pdbx_strand_id
1 'polypeptide(L)'
;PVLTASSPEGARDFLVPSRLHHGKFYALPQAPQMFKQLLQVSGFDRYFQIAPCFRDEDLRADRLLEFYQLDMEMSFVDLSDIQAIGDAIMPDFVREFAPDANVYPEIPHITYDDAMLKYGSDKPDLRNPIIISDVTDIFRGSDFGVFANAIENGSVVRAIPAPNSSDKPRSWFDKLGEYAVKELGLGGLGYIVFAEEAKGPVAKKLDAERI
;
A
#
# COMPACT_ATOMS: atom_id res chain seq x y z
N PRO A 1 7.70 -9.35 -30.05
CA PRO A 1 6.55 -9.29 -30.96
C PRO A 1 5.33 -8.67 -30.28
N VAL A 2 4.54 -7.88 -31.04
CA VAL A 2 3.29 -7.28 -30.53
C VAL A 2 2.09 -8.20 -30.79
N LEU A 3 2.11 -8.98 -31.87
CA LEU A 3 1.11 -10.02 -32.11
C LEU A 3 1.56 -11.31 -31.43
N THR A 4 0.84 -11.74 -30.42
CA THR A 4 1.21 -12.89 -29.58
C THR A 4 -0.02 -13.77 -29.25
N ALA A 5 0.18 -14.80 -28.46
CA ALA A 5 -0.91 -15.55 -27.86
C ALA A 5 -1.39 -14.85 -26.58
N SER A 6 -2.62 -15.12 -26.18
CA SER A 6 -3.13 -14.71 -24.88
C SER A 6 -2.25 -15.21 -23.75
N SER A 7 -2.00 -14.35 -22.77
CA SER A 7 -1.31 -14.72 -21.53
C SER A 7 -2.20 -14.39 -20.32
N PRO A 8 -2.30 -15.27 -19.33
CA PRO A 8 -3.20 -15.10 -18.18
C PRO A 8 -2.60 -14.13 -17.13
N GLU A 9 -2.48 -12.85 -17.49
CA GLU A 9 -1.92 -11.81 -16.59
C GLU A 9 -2.98 -11.14 -15.71
N GLY A 10 -4.23 -11.60 -15.77
CA GLY A 10 -5.33 -11.09 -14.95
C GLY A 10 -6.16 -9.97 -15.58
N ALA A 11 -5.67 -9.26 -16.60
CA ALA A 11 -6.45 -8.32 -17.40
C ALA A 11 -7.11 -9.01 -18.60
N ARG A 12 -8.06 -8.33 -19.26
CA ARG A 12 -8.60 -8.78 -20.54
C ARG A 12 -7.63 -8.45 -21.66
N ASP A 13 -7.56 -9.36 -22.65
CA ASP A 13 -6.73 -9.15 -23.85
C ASP A 13 -7.42 -8.25 -24.86
N PHE A 14 -6.65 -7.40 -25.53
CA PHE A 14 -7.03 -6.86 -26.82
C PHE A 14 -6.78 -7.90 -27.90
N LEU A 15 -7.81 -8.24 -28.67
CA LEU A 15 -7.78 -9.29 -29.67
C LEU A 15 -7.66 -8.72 -31.08
N VAL A 16 -6.77 -9.33 -31.89
CA VAL A 16 -6.61 -9.02 -33.31
C VAL A 16 -7.06 -10.23 -34.12
N PRO A 17 -8.13 -10.13 -34.94
CA PRO A 17 -8.62 -11.24 -35.74
C PRO A 17 -7.57 -11.73 -36.76
N SER A 18 -7.41 -13.03 -36.88
CA SER A 18 -6.55 -13.62 -37.92
C SER A 18 -7.25 -13.59 -39.28
N ARG A 19 -6.60 -12.98 -40.27
CA ARG A 19 -7.08 -13.00 -41.64
C ARG A 19 -7.02 -14.39 -42.29
N LEU A 20 -6.01 -15.18 -41.91
CA LEU A 20 -5.72 -16.49 -42.50
C LEU A 20 -6.51 -17.63 -41.85
N HIS A 21 -6.88 -17.49 -40.59
CA HIS A 21 -7.51 -18.56 -39.82
C HIS A 21 -8.84 -18.07 -39.23
N HIS A 22 -9.94 -18.47 -39.86
CA HIS A 22 -11.27 -18.06 -39.39
C HIS A 22 -11.53 -18.52 -37.96
N GLY A 23 -12.08 -17.62 -37.13
CA GLY A 23 -12.40 -17.87 -35.73
C GLY A 23 -11.17 -17.89 -34.80
N LYS A 24 -9.97 -17.60 -35.29
CA LYS A 24 -8.75 -17.47 -34.46
C LYS A 24 -8.32 -16.02 -34.36
N PHE A 25 -7.65 -15.71 -33.24
CA PHE A 25 -7.22 -14.36 -32.88
C PHE A 25 -5.76 -14.40 -32.40
N TYR A 26 -5.09 -13.32 -32.66
CA TYR A 26 -3.88 -12.94 -31.90
C TYR A 26 -4.31 -12.07 -30.71
N ALA A 27 -3.50 -12.03 -29.67
CA ALA A 27 -3.62 -11.06 -28.59
C ALA A 27 -2.50 -10.01 -28.66
N LEU A 28 -2.79 -8.80 -28.17
CA LEU A 28 -1.74 -7.82 -27.87
C LEU A 28 -1.12 -8.16 -26.51
N PRO A 29 0.20 -7.93 -26.28
CA PRO A 29 0.88 -8.36 -25.08
C PRO A 29 0.45 -7.54 -23.86
N GLN A 30 0.13 -8.20 -22.77
CA GLN A 30 -0.10 -7.56 -21.47
C GLN A 30 1.21 -7.30 -20.73
N ALA A 31 2.22 -8.15 -20.99
CA ALA A 31 3.59 -8.07 -20.51
C ALA A 31 4.48 -9.00 -21.36
N PRO A 32 5.81 -8.81 -21.42
CA PRO A 32 6.72 -9.67 -22.16
C PRO A 32 7.11 -10.95 -21.40
N GLN A 33 6.22 -11.50 -20.55
CA GLN A 33 6.51 -12.56 -19.59
C GLN A 33 7.11 -13.83 -20.23
N MET A 34 6.51 -14.31 -21.29
CA MET A 34 7.01 -15.53 -21.97
C MET A 34 8.41 -15.34 -22.56
N PHE A 35 8.68 -14.17 -23.15
CA PHE A 35 9.95 -13.89 -23.79
C PHE A 35 11.09 -13.80 -22.79
N LYS A 36 10.90 -13.09 -21.69
CA LYS A 36 11.92 -12.95 -20.66
C LYS A 36 12.21 -14.30 -19.97
N GLN A 37 11.18 -15.12 -19.69
CA GLN A 37 11.38 -16.45 -19.14
C GLN A 37 12.19 -17.35 -20.09
N LEU A 38 11.88 -17.37 -21.37
CA LEU A 38 12.62 -18.14 -22.37
C LEU A 38 14.07 -17.68 -22.46
N LEU A 39 14.35 -16.38 -22.39
CA LEU A 39 15.70 -15.84 -22.37
C LEU A 39 16.47 -16.30 -21.14
N GLN A 40 15.86 -16.23 -19.95
CA GLN A 40 16.48 -16.72 -18.71
C GLN A 40 16.82 -18.22 -18.79
N VAL A 41 15.87 -19.05 -19.24
CA VAL A 41 16.09 -20.50 -19.44
C VAL A 41 17.19 -20.78 -20.48
N SER A 42 17.37 -19.88 -21.45
CA SER A 42 18.41 -19.97 -22.47
C SER A 42 19.78 -19.51 -21.99
N GLY A 43 19.92 -19.09 -20.72
CA GLY A 43 21.20 -18.71 -20.12
C GLY A 43 21.52 -17.21 -20.18
N PHE A 44 20.53 -16.34 -20.43
CA PHE A 44 20.72 -14.89 -20.28
C PHE A 44 20.44 -14.53 -18.81
N ASP A 45 21.46 -14.15 -18.08
CA ASP A 45 21.36 -13.86 -16.64
C ASP A 45 20.68 -12.53 -16.34
N ARG A 46 20.69 -11.60 -17.28
CA ARG A 46 20.11 -10.26 -17.14
C ARG A 46 19.39 -9.86 -18.41
N TYR A 47 18.16 -9.41 -18.24
CA TYR A 47 17.30 -8.95 -19.31
C TYR A 47 16.65 -7.63 -18.90
N PHE A 48 16.51 -6.71 -19.85
CA PHE A 48 15.55 -5.61 -19.72
C PHE A 48 15.00 -5.21 -21.10
N GLN A 49 13.84 -4.63 -21.08
CA GLN A 49 13.17 -4.11 -22.28
C GLN A 49 12.24 -2.95 -21.90
N ILE A 50 12.14 -1.96 -22.76
CA ILE A 50 11.01 -1.02 -22.74
C ILE A 50 9.91 -1.65 -23.59
N ALA A 51 8.93 -2.26 -22.94
CA ALA A 51 7.93 -3.10 -23.59
C ALA A 51 6.59 -2.37 -23.72
N PRO A 52 6.01 -2.28 -24.94
CA PRO A 52 4.63 -1.84 -25.09
C PRO A 52 3.67 -2.90 -24.53
N CYS A 53 2.76 -2.47 -23.66
CA CYS A 53 1.80 -3.34 -22.98
C CYS A 53 0.37 -2.81 -23.19
N PHE A 54 -0.57 -3.75 -23.27
CA PHE A 54 -1.98 -3.48 -23.57
C PHE A 54 -2.86 -4.25 -22.59
N ARG A 55 -3.76 -3.56 -21.90
CA ARG A 55 -4.71 -4.18 -20.97
C ARG A 55 -6.08 -3.58 -21.15
N ASP A 56 -7.07 -4.39 -21.50
CA ASP A 56 -8.47 -3.96 -21.63
C ASP A 56 -9.11 -3.92 -20.23
N GLU A 57 -8.84 -2.83 -19.53
CA GLU A 57 -9.32 -2.54 -18.18
C GLU A 57 -9.98 -1.17 -18.12
N ASP A 58 -10.71 -0.90 -17.05
CA ASP A 58 -11.30 0.40 -16.82
C ASP A 58 -10.22 1.48 -16.64
N LEU A 59 -10.39 2.58 -17.36
CA LEU A 59 -9.50 3.75 -17.25
C LEU A 59 -9.59 4.36 -15.85
N ARG A 60 -8.43 4.73 -15.30
CA ARG A 60 -8.29 5.50 -14.07
C ARG A 60 -7.33 6.65 -14.30
N ALA A 61 -7.25 7.59 -13.34
CA ALA A 61 -6.38 8.77 -13.47
C ALA A 61 -4.90 8.41 -13.72
N ASP A 62 -4.46 7.26 -13.21
CA ASP A 62 -3.08 6.77 -13.28
C ASP A 62 -2.91 5.49 -14.11
N ARG A 63 -3.95 5.08 -14.90
CA ARG A 63 -3.92 3.84 -15.68
C ARG A 63 -4.45 4.05 -17.08
N LEU A 64 -3.63 3.65 -18.05
CA LEU A 64 -3.94 3.66 -19.47
C LEU A 64 -4.11 2.24 -20.01
N LEU A 65 -4.88 2.10 -21.07
CA LEU A 65 -5.08 0.82 -21.80
C LEU A 65 -3.81 0.38 -22.53
N GLU A 66 -3.05 1.35 -23.02
CA GLU A 66 -1.75 1.19 -23.67
C GLU A 66 -0.70 1.97 -22.89
N PHE A 67 0.38 1.28 -22.52
CA PHE A 67 1.47 1.85 -21.72
C PHE A 67 2.78 1.12 -21.99
N TYR A 68 3.88 1.70 -21.52
CA TYR A 68 5.19 1.08 -21.58
C TYR A 68 5.65 0.65 -20.21
N GLN A 69 6.30 -0.52 -20.16
CA GLN A 69 6.98 -1.00 -18.96
C GLN A 69 8.49 -1.00 -19.18
N LEU A 70 9.24 -0.49 -18.22
CA LEU A 70 10.61 -0.92 -18.03
C LEU A 70 10.55 -2.29 -17.36
N ASP A 71 10.65 -3.34 -18.16
CA ASP A 71 10.58 -4.72 -17.70
C ASP A 71 11.97 -5.30 -17.54
N MET A 72 12.26 -5.89 -16.40
CA MET A 72 13.57 -6.46 -16.06
C MET A 72 13.41 -7.87 -15.48
N GLU A 73 14.37 -8.72 -15.79
CA GLU A 73 14.45 -10.05 -15.22
C GLU A 73 15.91 -10.41 -14.96
N MET A 74 16.21 -11.02 -13.81
CA MET A 74 17.57 -11.42 -13.46
C MET A 74 17.58 -12.81 -12.82
N SER A 75 18.59 -13.61 -13.18
CA SER A 75 18.90 -14.90 -12.57
C SER A 75 19.91 -14.74 -11.45
N PHE A 76 19.90 -15.68 -10.50
CA PHE A 76 20.88 -15.79 -9.41
C PHE A 76 20.96 -14.56 -8.51
N VAL A 77 19.83 -13.92 -8.25
CA VAL A 77 19.67 -12.73 -7.40
C VAL A 77 18.62 -12.98 -6.34
N ASP A 78 18.67 -12.21 -5.27
CA ASP A 78 17.64 -12.16 -4.25
C ASP A 78 16.92 -10.80 -4.21
N LEU A 79 16.06 -10.61 -3.23
CA LEU A 79 15.25 -9.41 -3.10
C LEU A 79 16.09 -8.14 -2.99
N SER A 80 17.20 -8.17 -2.27
CA SER A 80 18.06 -7.00 -2.05
C SER A 80 18.71 -6.51 -3.34
N ASP A 81 19.04 -7.41 -4.26
CA ASP A 81 19.61 -7.04 -5.56
C ASP A 81 18.58 -6.28 -6.43
N ILE A 82 17.33 -6.72 -6.40
CA ILE A 82 16.24 -6.05 -7.14
C ILE A 82 15.93 -4.68 -6.52
N GLN A 83 15.89 -4.61 -5.19
CA GLN A 83 15.67 -3.34 -4.47
C GLN A 83 16.77 -2.32 -4.79
N ALA A 84 18.03 -2.74 -4.78
CA ALA A 84 19.17 -1.87 -5.11
C ALA A 84 19.05 -1.23 -6.52
N ILE A 85 18.51 -1.97 -7.49
CA ILE A 85 18.26 -1.41 -8.84
C ILE A 85 17.13 -0.39 -8.79
N GLY A 86 16.03 -0.69 -8.09
CA GLY A 86 14.93 0.25 -7.90
C GLY A 86 15.37 1.54 -7.22
N ASP A 87 16.16 1.42 -6.16
CA ASP A 87 16.71 2.56 -5.40
C ASP A 87 17.63 3.43 -6.24
N ALA A 88 18.35 2.84 -7.20
CA ALA A 88 19.21 3.58 -8.12
C ALA A 88 18.41 4.30 -9.23
N ILE A 89 17.43 3.63 -9.84
CA ILE A 89 16.73 4.14 -11.02
C ILE A 89 15.65 5.16 -10.65
N MET A 90 14.86 4.91 -9.61
CA MET A 90 13.68 5.73 -9.31
C MET A 90 14.01 7.16 -8.92
N PRO A 91 15.02 7.47 -8.08
CA PRO A 91 15.40 8.84 -7.78
C PRO A 91 15.88 9.62 -9.00
N ASP A 92 16.66 8.99 -9.87
CA ASP A 92 17.18 9.62 -11.08
C ASP A 92 16.05 9.91 -12.07
N PHE A 93 15.11 8.98 -12.22
CA PHE A 93 13.92 9.19 -13.02
C PHE A 93 13.09 10.39 -12.52
N VAL A 94 12.86 10.48 -11.21
CA VAL A 94 12.12 11.60 -10.64
C VAL A 94 12.86 12.92 -10.82
N ARG A 95 14.18 12.97 -10.63
CA ARG A 95 14.99 14.17 -10.85
C ARG A 95 14.95 14.67 -12.29
N GLU A 96 14.94 13.74 -13.26
CA GLU A 96 14.91 14.08 -14.68
C GLU A 96 13.53 14.62 -15.12
N PHE A 97 12.43 13.98 -14.69
CA PHE A 97 11.09 14.29 -15.17
C PHE A 97 10.25 15.17 -14.24
N ALA A 98 10.68 15.35 -13.00
CA ALA A 98 10.04 16.19 -12.00
C ALA A 98 11.11 16.95 -11.16
N PRO A 99 11.87 17.86 -11.77
CA PRO A 99 13.05 18.50 -11.13
C PRO A 99 12.70 19.31 -9.88
N ASP A 100 11.46 19.74 -9.73
CA ASP A 100 10.99 20.47 -8.54
C ASP A 100 10.54 19.54 -7.39
N ALA A 101 10.56 18.23 -7.61
CA ALA A 101 10.18 17.27 -6.57
C ALA A 101 11.32 17.03 -5.59
N ASN A 102 10.98 17.00 -4.29
CA ASN A 102 11.92 16.55 -3.27
C ASN A 102 12.00 15.04 -3.26
N VAL A 103 13.17 14.50 -3.55
CA VAL A 103 13.45 13.07 -3.51
C VAL A 103 14.12 12.73 -2.19
N TYR A 104 13.68 11.67 -1.52
CA TYR A 104 14.37 11.16 -0.33
C TYR A 104 15.83 10.84 -0.66
N PRO A 105 16.78 11.19 0.23
CA PRO A 105 18.20 10.84 0.03
C PRO A 105 18.40 9.32 -0.03
N GLU A 106 17.66 8.58 0.77
CA GLU A 106 17.58 7.13 0.77
C GLU A 106 16.12 6.70 0.70
N ILE A 107 15.79 5.74 -0.16
CA ILE A 107 14.42 5.23 -0.28
C ILE A 107 14.13 4.33 0.93
N PRO A 108 13.10 4.63 1.74
CA PRO A 108 12.77 3.80 2.89
C PRO A 108 12.15 2.47 2.45
N HIS A 109 12.68 1.38 2.96
CA HIS A 109 12.13 0.04 2.78
C HIS A 109 11.19 -0.27 3.94
N ILE A 110 9.93 -0.53 3.64
CA ILE A 110 8.88 -0.78 4.62
C ILE A 110 8.32 -2.18 4.36
N THR A 111 8.28 -3.01 5.40
CA THR A 111 7.65 -4.33 5.28
C THR A 111 6.14 -4.20 5.08
N TYR A 112 5.50 -5.22 4.51
CA TYR A 112 4.04 -5.23 4.35
C TYR A 112 3.33 -5.08 5.70
N ASP A 113 3.79 -5.81 6.73
CA ASP A 113 3.19 -5.78 8.06
C ASP A 113 3.32 -4.39 8.71
N ASP A 114 4.47 -3.75 8.57
CA ASP A 114 4.69 -2.38 9.02
C ASP A 114 3.82 -1.38 8.26
N ALA A 115 3.69 -1.53 6.95
CA ALA A 115 2.84 -0.65 6.14
C ALA A 115 1.37 -0.76 6.56
N MET A 116 0.87 -1.97 6.75
CA MET A 116 -0.49 -2.22 7.19
C MET A 116 -0.73 -1.77 8.65
N LEU A 117 0.24 -2.01 9.54
CA LEU A 117 0.13 -1.58 10.94
C LEU A 117 0.13 -0.06 11.05
N LYS A 118 1.11 0.61 10.43
CA LYS A 118 1.38 2.05 10.64
C LYS A 118 0.49 2.96 9.79
N TYR A 119 0.06 2.49 8.62
CA TYR A 119 -0.64 3.33 7.64
C TYR A 119 -1.98 2.74 7.18
N GLY A 120 -2.26 1.47 7.45
CA GLY A 120 -3.49 0.79 6.99
C GLY A 120 -3.53 0.56 5.48
N SER A 121 -2.41 0.60 4.79
CA SER A 121 -2.30 0.49 3.35
C SER A 121 -0.96 -0.14 2.95
N ASP A 122 -0.97 -0.95 1.90
CA ASP A 122 0.23 -1.49 1.25
C ASP A 122 0.96 -0.46 0.36
N LYS A 123 0.39 0.74 0.21
CA LYS A 123 0.94 1.87 -0.55
C LYS A 123 0.85 3.17 0.26
N PRO A 124 1.61 3.28 1.36
CA PRO A 124 1.51 4.42 2.26
C PRO A 124 2.04 5.71 1.61
N ASP A 125 1.32 6.81 1.81
CA ASP A 125 1.83 8.14 1.55
C ASP A 125 2.63 8.64 2.76
N LEU A 126 3.95 8.57 2.68
CA LEU A 126 4.85 8.94 3.79
C LEU A 126 4.87 10.44 4.10
N ARG A 127 4.21 11.28 3.29
CA ARG A 127 3.99 12.70 3.60
C ARG A 127 2.92 12.88 4.67
N ASN A 128 2.07 11.88 4.88
CA ASN A 128 1.09 11.88 5.95
C ASN A 128 1.78 11.61 7.29
N PRO A 129 1.79 12.57 8.25
CA PRO A 129 2.44 12.37 9.54
C PRO A 129 1.63 11.51 10.52
N ILE A 130 0.42 11.09 10.14
CA ILE A 130 -0.45 10.29 10.98
C ILE A 130 -0.01 8.83 10.88
N ILE A 131 0.51 8.30 11.99
CA ILE A 131 0.99 6.93 12.10
C ILE A 131 0.14 6.19 13.13
N ILE A 132 -0.41 5.04 12.75
CA ILE A 132 -1.14 4.16 13.65
C ILE A 132 -0.15 3.47 14.58
N SER A 133 -0.44 3.44 15.87
CA SER A 133 0.36 2.77 16.89
C SER A 133 -0.38 1.59 17.51
N ASP A 134 0.34 0.53 17.81
CA ASP A 134 -0.15 -0.56 18.64
C ASP A 134 -0.10 -0.14 20.11
N VAL A 135 -1.25 -0.08 20.74
CA VAL A 135 -1.39 0.26 22.17
C VAL A 135 -2.01 -0.89 22.96
N THR A 136 -2.00 -2.10 22.41
CA THR A 136 -2.62 -3.27 23.03
C THR A 136 -2.10 -3.52 24.45
N ASP A 137 -0.79 -3.43 24.67
CA ASP A 137 -0.19 -3.72 25.97
C ASP A 137 -0.53 -2.65 27.02
N ILE A 138 -0.81 -1.42 26.61
CA ILE A 138 -1.29 -0.37 27.51
C ILE A 138 -2.64 -0.72 28.12
N PHE A 139 -3.51 -1.38 27.35
CA PHE A 139 -4.86 -1.75 27.79
C PHE A 139 -4.95 -3.15 28.41
N ARG A 140 -3.89 -3.96 28.29
CA ARG A 140 -3.88 -5.30 28.86
C ARG A 140 -4.01 -5.24 30.39
N GLY A 141 -5.06 -5.86 30.93
CA GLY A 141 -5.34 -5.84 32.37
C GLY A 141 -5.63 -4.46 32.94
N SER A 142 -6.05 -3.49 32.13
CA SER A 142 -6.47 -2.16 32.58
C SER A 142 -7.92 -2.17 33.10
N ASP A 143 -8.31 -1.14 33.83
CA ASP A 143 -9.68 -0.92 34.27
C ASP A 143 -10.65 -0.54 33.13
N PHE A 144 -10.15 -0.38 31.91
CA PHE A 144 -10.98 -0.19 30.72
C PHE A 144 -11.45 -1.54 30.17
N GLY A 145 -12.40 -2.16 30.88
CA GLY A 145 -12.84 -3.54 30.66
C GLY A 145 -13.25 -3.87 29.23
N VAL A 146 -13.74 -2.91 28.45
CA VAL A 146 -14.11 -3.13 27.04
C VAL A 146 -12.88 -3.59 26.22
N PHE A 147 -11.75 -2.89 26.37
CA PHE A 147 -10.54 -3.24 25.65
C PHE A 147 -9.79 -4.41 26.32
N ALA A 148 -9.71 -4.43 27.65
CA ALA A 148 -9.05 -5.51 28.38
C ALA A 148 -9.68 -6.87 28.04
N ASN A 149 -11.01 -7.00 28.08
CA ASN A 149 -11.71 -8.23 27.73
C ASN A 149 -11.55 -8.62 26.26
N ALA A 150 -11.55 -7.63 25.34
CA ALA A 150 -11.32 -7.88 23.93
C ALA A 150 -9.90 -8.44 23.68
N ILE A 151 -8.90 -7.90 24.37
CA ILE A 151 -7.50 -8.35 24.28
C ILE A 151 -7.35 -9.79 24.77
N GLU A 152 -8.02 -10.16 25.86
CA GLU A 152 -8.04 -11.54 26.37
C GLU A 152 -8.60 -12.53 25.34
N ASN A 153 -9.52 -12.07 24.49
CA ASN A 153 -10.08 -12.84 23.38
C ASN A 153 -9.29 -12.72 22.06
N GLY A 154 -8.04 -12.24 22.12
CA GLY A 154 -7.13 -12.17 20.97
C GLY A 154 -7.26 -10.92 20.11
N SER A 155 -8.05 -9.92 20.51
CA SER A 155 -8.14 -8.63 19.83
C SER A 155 -6.91 -7.75 20.10
N VAL A 156 -6.72 -6.74 19.23
CA VAL A 156 -5.67 -5.74 19.37
C VAL A 156 -6.29 -4.35 19.48
N VAL A 157 -5.58 -3.43 20.12
CA VAL A 157 -5.99 -2.03 20.25
C VAL A 157 -5.00 -1.16 19.47
N ARG A 158 -5.53 -0.33 18.57
CA ARG A 158 -4.77 0.61 17.76
C ARG A 158 -5.14 2.04 18.11
N ALA A 159 -4.17 2.93 18.10
CA ALA A 159 -4.38 4.36 18.31
C ALA A 159 -3.92 5.15 17.09
N ILE A 160 -4.67 6.20 16.78
CA ILE A 160 -4.36 7.16 15.71
C ILE A 160 -4.23 8.54 16.35
N PRO A 161 -3.08 9.24 16.19
CA PRO A 161 -2.96 10.60 16.65
C PRO A 161 -3.84 11.55 15.82
N ALA A 162 -4.46 12.50 16.48
CA ALA A 162 -5.22 13.58 15.85
C ALA A 162 -4.56 14.93 16.21
N PRO A 163 -3.49 15.34 15.53
CA PRO A 163 -2.77 16.55 15.85
C PRO A 163 -3.67 17.79 15.74
N ASN A 164 -3.40 18.80 16.56
CA ASN A 164 -4.14 20.08 16.59
C ASN A 164 -5.65 19.93 16.85
N SER A 165 -6.05 18.94 17.65
CA SER A 165 -7.47 18.67 17.98
C SER A 165 -7.79 18.80 19.47
N SER A 166 -6.83 19.12 20.32
CA SER A 166 -7.00 19.20 21.78
C SER A 166 -7.98 20.29 22.22
N ASP A 167 -8.17 21.32 21.41
CA ASP A 167 -9.09 22.44 21.63
C ASP A 167 -10.52 22.19 21.13
N LYS A 168 -10.74 21.06 20.45
CA LYS A 168 -12.05 20.74 19.91
C LYS A 168 -13.05 20.41 21.01
N PRO A 169 -14.32 20.80 20.83
CA PRO A 169 -15.38 20.51 21.81
C PRO A 169 -15.67 19.01 21.86
N ARG A 170 -16.17 18.54 22.99
CA ARG A 170 -16.56 17.13 23.19
C ARG A 170 -17.46 16.59 22.07
N SER A 171 -18.38 17.39 21.58
CA SER A 171 -19.29 17.01 20.49
C SER A 171 -18.58 16.67 19.18
N TRP A 172 -17.36 17.17 18.96
CA TRP A 172 -16.54 16.80 17.80
C TRP A 172 -16.03 15.34 17.92
N PHE A 173 -15.57 14.96 19.10
CA PHE A 173 -15.13 13.60 19.37
C PHE A 173 -16.31 12.61 19.35
N ASP A 174 -17.46 13.02 19.90
CA ASP A 174 -18.68 12.20 19.90
C ASP A 174 -19.13 11.91 18.45
N LYS A 175 -19.05 12.89 17.52
CA LYS A 175 -19.33 12.71 16.09
C LYS A 175 -18.34 11.76 15.41
N LEU A 176 -17.05 11.79 15.77
CA LEU A 176 -16.09 10.81 15.27
C LEU A 176 -16.45 9.39 15.72
N GLY A 177 -16.87 9.23 16.97
CA GLY A 177 -17.38 7.96 17.49
C GLY A 177 -18.60 7.47 16.72
N GLU A 178 -19.57 8.36 16.44
CA GLU A 178 -20.73 8.02 15.61
C GLU A 178 -20.33 7.62 14.17
N TYR A 179 -19.42 8.35 13.56
CA TYR A 179 -18.90 8.02 12.24
C TYR A 179 -18.24 6.64 12.22
N ALA A 180 -17.41 6.34 13.22
CA ALA A 180 -16.74 5.05 13.35
C ALA A 180 -17.76 3.89 13.39
N VAL A 181 -18.87 4.06 14.10
CA VAL A 181 -19.92 3.03 14.19
C VAL A 181 -20.76 2.95 12.92
N LYS A 182 -21.24 4.10 12.40
CA LYS A 182 -22.20 4.13 11.30
C LYS A 182 -21.59 3.86 9.93
N GLU A 183 -20.41 4.44 9.68
CA GLU A 183 -19.77 4.41 8.35
C GLU A 183 -18.68 3.35 8.26
N LEU A 184 -17.99 3.05 9.36
CA LEU A 184 -16.88 2.08 9.37
C LEU A 184 -17.25 0.73 10.00
N GLY A 185 -18.45 0.60 10.59
CA GLY A 185 -18.91 -0.64 11.20
C GLY A 185 -18.13 -1.06 12.46
N LEU A 186 -17.42 -0.12 13.12
CA LEU A 186 -16.67 -0.41 14.34
C LEU A 186 -17.61 -0.48 15.55
N GLY A 187 -17.19 -1.18 16.61
CA GLY A 187 -17.95 -1.25 17.87
C GLY A 187 -17.96 0.06 18.67
N GLY A 188 -17.09 1.01 18.34
CA GLY A 188 -16.95 2.31 18.97
C GLY A 188 -15.56 2.90 18.72
N LEU A 189 -15.39 4.16 19.17
CA LEU A 189 -14.10 4.85 19.12
C LEU A 189 -13.86 5.51 20.48
N GLY A 190 -12.81 5.10 21.19
CA GLY A 190 -12.34 5.77 22.40
C GLY A 190 -11.40 6.92 22.06
N TYR A 191 -11.29 7.91 22.94
CA TYR A 191 -10.32 8.98 22.77
C TYR A 191 -9.70 9.43 24.09
N ILE A 192 -8.49 9.96 23.98
CA ILE A 192 -7.77 10.69 25.03
C ILE A 192 -7.35 12.04 24.43
N VAL A 193 -7.61 13.11 25.15
CA VAL A 193 -7.13 14.45 24.81
C VAL A 193 -5.95 14.77 25.70
N PHE A 194 -4.77 14.96 25.12
CA PHE A 194 -3.58 15.38 25.81
C PHE A 194 -3.51 16.91 25.83
N ALA A 195 -3.65 17.50 27.01
CA ALA A 195 -3.49 18.91 27.32
C ALA A 195 -2.53 19.04 28.50
N GLU A 196 -2.75 19.97 29.45
CA GLU A 196 -2.01 19.99 30.72
C GLU A 196 -2.19 18.69 31.51
N GLU A 197 -3.40 18.13 31.44
CA GLU A 197 -3.74 16.81 31.97
C GLU A 197 -4.45 16.00 30.88
N ALA A 198 -4.31 14.68 30.92
CA ALA A 198 -5.02 13.79 30.01
C ALA A 198 -6.52 13.75 30.35
N LYS A 199 -7.37 14.00 29.36
CA LYS A 199 -8.83 14.07 29.49
C LYS A 199 -9.53 13.12 28.52
N GLY A 200 -10.74 12.75 28.85
CA GLY A 200 -11.58 11.91 27.99
C GLY A 200 -12.07 10.65 28.69
N PRO A 201 -12.95 9.90 28.03
CA PRO A 201 -13.55 8.71 28.64
C PRO A 201 -12.55 7.59 28.90
N VAL A 202 -11.53 7.47 28.05
CA VAL A 202 -10.48 6.45 28.18
C VAL A 202 -9.47 6.84 29.25
N ALA A 203 -9.01 8.10 29.28
CA ALA A 203 -8.03 8.58 30.26
C ALA A 203 -8.46 8.35 31.71
N LYS A 204 -9.76 8.45 32.00
CA LYS A 204 -10.32 8.22 33.35
C LYS A 204 -10.22 6.77 33.83
N LYS A 205 -9.88 5.85 32.96
CA LYS A 205 -9.82 4.40 33.20
C LYS A 205 -8.42 3.83 33.09
N LEU A 206 -7.44 4.68 32.81
CA LEU A 206 -6.03 4.34 32.81
C LEU A 206 -5.37 4.98 34.03
N ASP A 207 -4.42 4.28 34.62
CA ASP A 207 -3.53 4.86 35.63
C ASP A 207 -2.48 5.77 34.99
N ALA A 208 -1.79 6.56 35.81
CA ALA A 208 -0.82 7.56 35.34
C ALA A 208 0.40 6.93 34.62
N GLU A 209 0.70 5.68 34.86
CA GLU A 209 1.81 4.97 34.22
C GLU A 209 1.47 4.52 32.80
N ARG A 210 0.17 4.42 32.47
CA ARG A 210 -0.35 3.97 31.18
C ARG A 210 -0.75 5.12 30.25
N ILE A 211 -0.74 6.36 30.74
CA ILE A 211 -1.02 7.58 29.99
C ILE A 211 0.29 8.25 29.56
#